data_981ebfcec4d83e8b86abd0e994bc2376
#
_entry.id   981ebfcec4d83e8b86abd0e994bc2376
#
_cell.length_a   1.000
_cell.length_b   1.000
_cell.length_c   1.000
_cell.angle_alpha   90.00
_cell.angle_beta   90.00
_cell.angle_gamma   90.00
#
_symmetry.space_group_name_H-M   'P 1'
#
loop_
_entity.id
_entity.type
_entity.pdbx_description
1 polymer ?
#
loop_
_entity_poly.entity_id
_entity_poly.type
_entity_poly.pdbx_seq_one_letter_code
_entity_poly.pdbx_strand_id
1 'polypeptide(L)'
;MFYAESVPRNSPLVIGHRGAPGYRPEHSRSSYELALAMGVDAVEPDVVATKDGVLIVRHENEISGTTDVADHPEFADRKTTKRVDGDALTGWFTEDFTWAELSTLRIRERLPEVRASSASFDGAQQILRLRDVLDIVREGSTEHGREIGVVLEVKHATYFASLGLDLAPLIDQELREAGWAAGELPLVIESFESTVLGQLRERGISASYIYLIEASGRPYDLLVAEGKRALTYKETVAPKGLDALVGRFDGISVSKKMLLDRGNTIVADAHARGLQVFTWTCRPENAFLAAEFRGAGGRGEFGDYEAEWSVIARQGIDGVFVDHPDLGVAFFRG
;
A
#
# COMPACT_ATOMS: atom_id res chain seq x y z
N MET A 1 2.67 19.25 -1.76
CA MET A 1 1.64 19.45 -2.82
C MET A 1 2.28 19.14 -4.17
N PHE A 2 2.82 17.89 -4.32
CA PHE A 2 3.70 17.52 -5.44
C PHE A 2 2.99 17.02 -6.69
N TYR A 3 1.77 16.52 -6.57
CA TYR A 3 0.95 16.16 -7.74
C TYR A 3 -0.16 17.19 -8.05
N ALA A 4 -0.25 18.32 -7.28
CA ALA A 4 -1.38 19.25 -7.36
C ALA A 4 -1.19 20.46 -8.29
N GLU A 5 0.01 20.73 -8.82
CA GLU A 5 0.26 21.88 -9.72
C GLU A 5 0.85 21.51 -11.09
N SER A 6 0.99 20.24 -11.41
CA SER A 6 1.34 19.85 -12.78
C SER A 6 0.06 19.60 -13.56
N VAL A 7 -0.12 20.31 -14.67
CA VAL A 7 -1.03 20.06 -15.79
C VAL A 7 -2.10 18.99 -15.53
N PRO A 8 -3.40 19.24 -15.73
CA PRO A 8 -4.42 18.19 -15.60
C PRO A 8 -3.93 16.95 -16.34
N ARG A 9 -3.57 15.90 -15.60
CA ARG A 9 -3.21 14.63 -16.24
C ARG A 9 -4.48 14.08 -16.88
N ASN A 10 -4.41 13.74 -18.14
CA ASN A 10 -5.52 13.06 -18.82
C ASN A 10 -5.68 11.60 -18.37
N SER A 11 -4.79 11.10 -17.52
CA SER A 11 -4.74 9.72 -17.04
C SER A 11 -4.32 9.66 -15.56
N PRO A 12 -4.83 8.67 -14.80
CA PRO A 12 -4.44 8.48 -13.41
C PRO A 12 -2.95 8.10 -13.26
N LEU A 13 -2.38 8.36 -12.06
CA LEU A 13 -1.10 7.79 -11.67
C LEU A 13 -1.20 6.26 -11.65
N VAL A 14 -0.27 5.57 -12.29
CA VAL A 14 -0.15 4.11 -12.20
C VAL A 14 0.89 3.78 -11.13
N ILE A 15 0.43 3.14 -10.06
CA ILE A 15 1.23 2.84 -8.87
C ILE A 15 1.48 1.32 -8.81
N GLY A 16 2.75 0.92 -8.79
CA GLY A 16 3.15 -0.47 -8.61
C GLY A 16 2.94 -0.90 -7.15
N HIS A 17 1.79 -1.52 -6.86
CA HIS A 17 1.39 -2.01 -5.55
C HIS A 17 2.36 -3.06 -5.04
N ARG A 18 3.15 -2.77 -4.02
CA ARG A 18 4.26 -3.62 -3.51
C ARG A 18 5.31 -3.95 -4.57
N GLY A 19 5.45 -3.10 -5.59
CA GLY A 19 6.26 -3.32 -6.79
C GLY A 19 5.48 -3.93 -7.95
N ALA A 20 5.86 -5.12 -8.41
CA ALA A 20 5.20 -5.89 -9.47
C ALA A 20 4.85 -7.31 -8.98
N PRO A 21 3.95 -7.48 -7.99
CA PRO A 21 3.71 -8.76 -7.32
C PRO A 21 3.02 -9.80 -8.20
N GLY A 22 2.49 -9.42 -9.35
CA GLY A 22 2.04 -10.38 -10.37
C GLY A 22 3.17 -11.21 -10.97
N TYR A 23 4.43 -10.76 -10.83
CA TYR A 23 5.61 -11.36 -11.47
C TYR A 23 6.73 -11.74 -10.49
N ARG A 24 6.80 -11.12 -9.32
CA ARG A 24 7.83 -11.32 -8.30
C ARG A 24 7.19 -11.30 -6.92
N PRO A 25 7.73 -12.01 -5.93
CA PRO A 25 7.22 -11.89 -4.56
C PRO A 25 7.15 -10.43 -4.12
N GLU A 26 6.03 -10.05 -3.51
CA GLU A 26 5.76 -8.68 -3.07
C GLU A 26 6.87 -8.12 -2.19
N HIS A 27 7.12 -6.81 -2.27
CA HIS A 27 8.11 -6.10 -1.46
C HIS A 27 9.55 -6.62 -1.61
N SER A 28 9.84 -7.38 -2.67
CA SER A 28 11.21 -7.77 -3.01
C SER A 28 11.89 -6.69 -3.85
N ARG A 29 13.24 -6.64 -3.81
CA ARG A 29 14.02 -5.73 -4.65
C ARG A 29 13.63 -5.90 -6.13
N SER A 30 13.60 -7.14 -6.63
CA SER A 30 13.25 -7.39 -8.03
C SER A 30 11.80 -7.04 -8.38
N SER A 31 10.87 -7.04 -7.39
CA SER A 31 9.50 -6.57 -7.59
C SER A 31 9.47 -5.06 -7.86
N TYR A 32 10.21 -4.28 -7.07
CA TYR A 32 10.31 -2.84 -7.25
C TYR A 32 11.06 -2.47 -8.54
N GLU A 33 12.26 -3.03 -8.76
CA GLU A 33 13.05 -2.77 -9.96
C GLU A 33 12.26 -3.10 -11.24
N LEU A 34 11.50 -4.20 -11.24
CA LEU A 34 10.65 -4.57 -12.37
C LEU A 34 9.51 -3.56 -12.59
N ALA A 35 8.85 -3.09 -11.53
CA ALA A 35 7.82 -2.07 -11.64
C ALA A 35 8.36 -0.75 -12.23
N LEU A 36 9.56 -0.31 -11.78
CA LEU A 36 10.24 0.87 -12.31
C LEU A 36 10.54 0.72 -13.80
N ALA A 37 11.07 -0.45 -14.22
CA ALA A 37 11.36 -0.76 -15.61
C ALA A 37 10.10 -0.82 -16.49
N MET A 38 8.96 -1.23 -15.94
CA MET A 38 7.65 -1.24 -16.61
C MET A 38 7.02 0.15 -16.71
N GLY A 39 7.60 1.17 -16.09
CA GLY A 39 7.25 2.57 -16.32
C GLY A 39 6.17 3.11 -15.38
N VAL A 40 5.93 2.56 -14.19
CA VAL A 40 5.00 3.13 -13.21
C VAL A 40 5.37 4.55 -12.79
N ASP A 41 4.39 5.36 -12.34
CA ASP A 41 4.64 6.71 -11.80
C ASP A 41 5.20 6.66 -10.38
N ALA A 42 4.82 5.65 -9.61
CA ALA A 42 5.27 5.44 -8.25
C ALA A 42 5.25 3.94 -7.90
N VAL A 43 5.96 3.55 -6.87
CA VAL A 43 5.83 2.24 -6.22
C VAL A 43 5.31 2.42 -4.80
N GLU A 44 4.62 1.39 -4.31
CA GLU A 44 4.03 1.43 -2.98
C GLU A 44 4.73 0.41 -2.07
N PRO A 45 5.44 0.87 -1.02
CA PRO A 45 5.87 0.08 0.12
C PRO A 45 4.90 0.19 1.30
N ASP A 46 4.55 -0.96 1.90
CA ASP A 46 3.93 -1.06 3.22
C ASP A 46 5.01 -1.10 4.31
N VAL A 47 4.88 -0.36 5.41
CA VAL A 47 5.87 -0.37 6.48
C VAL A 47 5.32 -0.84 7.82
N VAL A 48 6.13 -1.64 8.49
CA VAL A 48 5.99 -2.10 9.87
C VAL A 48 7.34 -1.96 10.59
N ALA A 49 7.37 -2.06 11.92
CA ALA A 49 8.59 -1.94 12.70
C ALA A 49 9.10 -3.28 13.21
N THR A 50 10.43 -3.38 13.36
CA THR A 50 11.11 -4.43 14.12
C THR A 50 11.14 -4.09 15.60
N LYS A 51 11.56 -5.05 16.44
CA LYS A 51 11.75 -4.87 17.89
C LYS A 51 12.70 -3.72 18.25
N ASP A 52 13.71 -3.49 17.44
CA ASP A 52 14.72 -2.43 17.58
C ASP A 52 14.39 -1.16 16.80
N GLY A 53 13.13 -1.02 16.32
CA GLY A 53 12.63 0.21 15.72
C GLY A 53 13.08 0.45 14.28
N VAL A 54 13.61 -0.54 13.59
CA VAL A 54 13.93 -0.44 12.15
C VAL A 54 12.66 -0.61 11.34
N LEU A 55 12.39 0.30 10.41
CA LEU A 55 11.26 0.20 9.47
C LEU A 55 11.60 -0.78 8.36
N ILE A 56 10.81 -1.86 8.27
CA ILE A 56 10.93 -2.87 7.22
C ILE A 56 9.68 -2.87 6.35
N VAL A 57 9.82 -3.38 5.14
CA VAL A 57 8.75 -3.34 4.15
C VAL A 57 8.01 -4.66 4.10
N ARG A 58 6.84 -4.71 4.73
CA ARG A 58 5.90 -5.84 4.78
C ARG A 58 4.46 -5.35 4.94
N HIS A 59 3.52 -6.03 4.27
CA HIS A 59 2.09 -5.69 4.36
C HIS A 59 1.51 -5.97 5.75
N GLU A 60 1.86 -7.11 6.34
CA GLU A 60 1.54 -7.43 7.74
C GLU A 60 2.81 -7.53 8.58
N ASN A 61 2.66 -7.29 9.88
CA ASN A 61 3.69 -7.62 10.85
C ASN A 61 3.78 -9.12 11.15
N GLU A 62 2.77 -9.92 10.80
CA GLU A 62 2.79 -11.39 10.83
C GLU A 62 3.42 -11.91 9.52
N ILE A 63 4.58 -12.56 9.60
CA ILE A 63 5.45 -12.84 8.45
C ILE A 63 5.50 -14.31 8.01
N SER A 64 4.67 -15.19 8.58
CA SER A 64 4.67 -16.63 8.24
C SER A 64 4.38 -16.90 6.76
N GLY A 65 3.44 -16.15 6.19
CA GLY A 65 2.93 -16.36 4.82
C GLY A 65 3.81 -15.75 3.73
N THR A 66 4.77 -14.89 4.08
CA THR A 66 5.57 -14.13 3.10
C THR A 66 7.07 -14.24 3.31
N THR A 67 7.51 -15.12 4.24
CA THR A 67 8.91 -15.42 4.51
C THR A 67 9.12 -16.90 4.80
N ASP A 68 10.37 -17.31 4.88
CA ASP A 68 10.79 -18.65 5.28
C ASP A 68 10.98 -18.83 6.79
N VAL A 69 10.46 -17.92 7.63
CA VAL A 69 10.66 -17.92 9.09
C VAL A 69 10.29 -19.25 9.75
N ALA A 70 9.30 -19.97 9.21
CA ALA A 70 8.89 -21.26 9.72
C ALA A 70 9.93 -22.37 9.50
N ASP A 71 10.89 -22.19 8.60
CA ASP A 71 11.97 -23.13 8.31
C ASP A 71 13.23 -22.85 9.17
N HIS A 72 13.17 -21.83 10.04
CA HIS A 72 14.23 -21.43 10.94
C HIS A 72 14.00 -21.99 12.36
N PRO A 73 14.62 -23.13 12.72
CA PRO A 73 14.40 -23.78 14.02
C PRO A 73 14.80 -22.91 15.20
N GLU A 74 15.76 -21.98 15.01
CA GLU A 74 16.19 -20.99 16.01
C GLU A 74 15.09 -19.99 16.39
N PHE A 75 14.04 -19.86 15.58
CA PHE A 75 12.91 -18.97 15.82
C PHE A 75 11.61 -19.71 16.17
N ALA A 76 11.65 -21.03 16.30
CA ALA A 76 10.46 -21.84 16.52
C ALA A 76 9.70 -21.49 17.82
N ASP A 77 10.41 -21.12 18.88
CA ASP A 77 9.86 -20.74 20.18
C ASP A 77 9.21 -19.34 20.20
N ARG A 78 9.43 -18.52 19.17
CA ARG A 78 8.81 -17.19 19.02
C ARG A 78 7.43 -17.22 18.35
N LYS A 79 7.00 -18.38 17.83
CA LYS A 79 5.65 -18.51 17.30
C LYS A 79 4.63 -18.28 18.41
N THR A 80 3.76 -17.30 18.20
CA THR A 80 2.79 -16.89 19.22
C THR A 80 1.48 -16.42 18.62
N THR A 81 0.48 -16.18 19.47
CA THR A 81 -0.79 -15.57 19.04
C THR A 81 -0.87 -14.16 19.61
N LYS A 82 -1.08 -13.19 18.74
CA LYS A 82 -1.28 -11.78 19.11
C LYS A 82 -2.61 -11.26 18.57
N ARG A 83 -3.08 -10.19 19.18
CA ARG A 83 -4.24 -9.47 18.68
C ARG A 83 -3.74 -8.19 18.00
N VAL A 84 -3.83 -8.15 16.67
CA VAL A 84 -3.46 -7.01 15.83
C VAL A 84 -4.74 -6.38 15.27
N ASP A 85 -4.94 -5.11 15.49
CA ASP A 85 -6.12 -4.34 15.06
C ASP A 85 -7.48 -5.02 15.39
N GLY A 86 -7.49 -5.75 16.50
CA GLY A 86 -8.67 -6.48 16.97
C GLY A 86 -8.74 -7.93 16.53
N ASP A 87 -7.99 -8.36 15.53
CA ASP A 87 -7.96 -9.74 15.01
C ASP A 87 -6.90 -10.60 15.71
N ALA A 88 -7.23 -11.86 15.98
CA ALA A 88 -6.29 -12.81 16.55
C ALA A 88 -5.50 -13.49 15.43
N LEU A 89 -4.20 -13.22 15.37
CA LEU A 89 -3.26 -13.79 14.41
C LEU A 89 -2.27 -14.72 15.13
N THR A 90 -1.89 -15.82 14.48
CA THR A 90 -0.92 -16.79 15.03
C THR A 90 0.22 -17.00 14.05
N GLY A 91 1.44 -16.70 14.49
CA GLY A 91 2.64 -16.83 13.67
C GLY A 91 3.84 -16.15 14.29
N TRP A 92 4.69 -15.57 13.48
CA TRP A 92 5.89 -14.81 13.86
C TRP A 92 5.70 -13.34 13.49
N PHE A 93 5.99 -12.45 14.45
CA PHE A 93 5.68 -11.04 14.33
C PHE A 93 6.94 -10.18 14.28
N THR A 94 7.03 -9.22 13.40
CA THR A 94 8.22 -8.40 13.15
C THR A 94 8.76 -7.72 14.40
N GLU A 95 7.90 -7.27 15.29
CA GLU A 95 8.23 -6.61 16.55
C GLU A 95 8.81 -7.55 17.62
N ASP A 96 8.85 -8.86 17.38
CA ASP A 96 9.53 -9.83 18.24
C ASP A 96 10.99 -10.08 17.81
N PHE A 97 11.41 -9.51 16.66
CA PHE A 97 12.72 -9.71 16.06
C PHE A 97 13.46 -8.39 15.90
N THR A 98 14.77 -8.43 16.05
CA THR A 98 15.65 -7.35 15.62
C THR A 98 15.81 -7.36 14.09
N TRP A 99 16.23 -6.23 13.52
CA TRP A 99 16.57 -6.17 12.09
C TRP A 99 17.67 -7.20 11.73
N ALA A 100 18.67 -7.35 12.58
CA ALA A 100 19.74 -8.32 12.34
C ALA A 100 19.22 -9.74 12.16
N GLU A 101 18.20 -10.15 12.90
CA GLU A 101 17.53 -11.45 12.76
C GLU A 101 16.68 -11.51 11.50
N LEU A 102 15.81 -10.52 11.26
CA LEU A 102 14.92 -10.51 10.08
C LEU A 102 15.68 -10.42 8.76
N SER A 103 16.86 -9.80 8.72
CA SER A 103 17.70 -9.73 7.55
C SER A 103 18.25 -11.09 7.07
N THR A 104 18.20 -12.12 7.93
CA THR A 104 18.60 -13.49 7.57
C THR A 104 17.51 -14.24 6.79
N LEU A 105 16.24 -13.80 6.90
CA LEU A 105 15.10 -14.45 6.27
C LEU A 105 15.05 -14.19 4.77
N ARG A 106 14.33 -15.07 4.07
CA ARG A 106 14.06 -14.97 2.65
C ARG A 106 12.56 -14.79 2.39
N ILE A 107 12.27 -13.97 1.38
CA ILE A 107 10.90 -13.67 0.96
C ILE A 107 10.30 -14.85 0.20
N ARG A 108 8.99 -15.07 0.36
CA ARG A 108 8.15 -16.01 -0.37
C ARG A 108 6.93 -15.33 -0.95
N GLU A 109 6.44 -15.91 -2.06
CA GLU A 109 5.18 -15.51 -2.67
C GLU A 109 4.00 -15.80 -1.72
N ARG A 110 3.14 -14.79 -1.55
CA ARG A 110 1.93 -14.87 -0.70
C ARG A 110 0.87 -15.81 -1.25
N LEU A 111 0.75 -15.89 -2.58
CA LEU A 111 -0.34 -16.53 -3.30
C LEU A 111 0.18 -17.54 -4.32
N PRO A 112 0.99 -18.53 -3.91
CA PRO A 112 1.66 -19.44 -4.84
C PRO A 112 0.69 -20.23 -5.73
N GLU A 113 -0.54 -20.49 -5.27
CA GLU A 113 -1.59 -21.16 -6.04
C GLU A 113 -2.21 -20.30 -7.14
N VAL A 114 -2.04 -18.96 -7.05
CA VAL A 114 -2.51 -18.00 -8.07
C VAL A 114 -1.35 -17.53 -8.94
N ARG A 115 -0.15 -17.38 -8.35
CA ARG A 115 1.05 -16.78 -8.94
C ARG A 115 2.25 -17.72 -8.91
N ALA A 116 2.09 -18.90 -9.45
CA ALA A 116 3.14 -19.94 -9.46
C ALA A 116 4.45 -19.48 -10.12
N SER A 117 4.38 -18.60 -11.13
CA SER A 117 5.57 -18.02 -11.76
C SER A 117 6.32 -17.06 -10.81
N SER A 118 5.61 -16.26 -10.01
CA SER A 118 6.21 -15.44 -8.96
C SER A 118 6.82 -16.30 -7.86
N ALA A 119 6.14 -17.37 -7.43
CA ALA A 119 6.64 -18.32 -6.44
C ALA A 119 7.96 -19.02 -6.85
N SER A 120 8.30 -19.05 -8.14
CA SER A 120 9.61 -19.59 -8.59
C SER A 120 10.81 -18.75 -8.12
N PHE A 121 10.56 -17.55 -7.59
CA PHE A 121 11.57 -16.66 -6.98
C PHE A 121 11.63 -16.74 -5.46
N ASP A 122 10.88 -17.67 -4.83
CA ASP A 122 10.91 -17.89 -3.39
C ASP A 122 12.32 -18.19 -2.91
N GLY A 123 12.69 -17.61 -1.77
CA GLY A 123 14.01 -17.80 -1.17
C GLY A 123 15.15 -17.01 -1.85
N ALA A 124 14.90 -16.37 -2.99
CA ALA A 124 15.94 -15.67 -3.73
C ALA A 124 16.34 -14.31 -3.13
N GLN A 125 15.47 -13.68 -2.35
CA GLN A 125 15.65 -12.30 -1.89
C GLN A 125 15.37 -12.12 -0.40
N GLN A 126 16.00 -11.11 0.19
CA GLN A 126 15.86 -10.74 1.59
C GLN A 126 14.73 -9.71 1.77
N ILE A 127 14.26 -9.56 3.02
CA ILE A 127 13.41 -8.46 3.44
C ILE A 127 14.16 -7.14 3.20
N LEU A 128 13.45 -6.10 2.77
CA LEU A 128 13.98 -4.76 2.61
C LEU A 128 13.58 -3.87 3.80
N ARG A 129 14.43 -2.89 4.13
CA ARG A 129 14.06 -1.74 4.96
C ARG A 129 13.38 -0.69 4.09
N LEU A 130 12.67 0.24 4.71
CA LEU A 130 12.14 1.41 4.00
C LEU A 130 13.25 2.15 3.24
N ARG A 131 14.40 2.39 3.87
CA ARG A 131 15.58 3.03 3.25
C ARG A 131 16.00 2.36 1.95
N ASP A 132 16.03 1.03 1.94
CA ASP A 132 16.45 0.28 0.75
C ASP A 132 15.50 0.53 -0.44
N VAL A 133 14.19 0.68 -0.18
CA VAL A 133 13.19 1.02 -1.22
C VAL A 133 13.34 2.47 -1.69
N LEU A 134 13.55 3.41 -0.75
CA LEU A 134 13.78 4.82 -1.09
C LEU A 134 15.02 4.99 -1.99
N ASP A 135 16.08 4.23 -1.73
CA ASP A 135 17.29 4.23 -2.55
C ASP A 135 17.03 3.61 -3.94
N ILE A 136 16.32 2.46 -4.02
CA ILE A 136 15.92 1.84 -5.29
C ILE A 136 15.14 2.84 -6.17
N VAL A 137 14.20 3.58 -5.59
CA VAL A 137 13.38 4.54 -6.36
C VAL A 137 14.22 5.75 -6.81
N ARG A 138 15.12 6.23 -5.97
CA ARG A 138 16.04 7.32 -6.35
C ARG A 138 16.97 6.91 -7.48
N GLU A 139 17.58 5.73 -7.38
CA GLU A 139 18.42 5.16 -8.42
C GLU A 139 17.64 4.97 -9.72
N GLY A 140 16.44 4.37 -9.64
CA GLY A 140 15.57 4.17 -10.78
C GLY A 140 15.08 5.48 -11.42
N SER A 141 14.81 6.53 -10.62
CA SER A 141 14.47 7.86 -11.14
C SER A 141 15.62 8.44 -11.99
N THR A 142 16.86 8.24 -11.53
CA THR A 142 18.05 8.67 -12.23
C THR A 142 18.28 7.86 -13.51
N GLU A 143 18.17 6.54 -13.42
CA GLU A 143 18.38 5.62 -14.54
C GLU A 143 17.37 5.85 -15.68
N HIS A 144 16.10 6.05 -15.33
CA HIS A 144 15.02 6.27 -16.30
C HIS A 144 14.85 7.73 -16.71
N GLY A 145 15.62 8.67 -16.12
CA GLY A 145 15.59 10.10 -16.46
C GLY A 145 14.25 10.77 -16.20
N ARG A 146 13.49 10.29 -15.20
CA ARG A 146 12.19 10.85 -14.80
C ARG A 146 11.99 10.73 -13.28
N GLU A 147 11.21 11.63 -12.70
CA GLU A 147 10.79 11.49 -11.31
C GLU A 147 9.84 10.32 -11.14
N ILE A 148 10.19 9.40 -10.23
CA ILE A 148 9.35 8.29 -9.80
C ILE A 148 9.06 8.49 -8.32
N GLY A 149 7.79 8.35 -7.93
CA GLY A 149 7.37 8.60 -6.55
C GLY A 149 7.36 7.34 -5.69
N VAL A 150 7.11 7.58 -4.39
CA VAL A 150 6.79 6.56 -3.40
C VAL A 150 5.41 6.86 -2.83
N VAL A 151 4.57 5.84 -2.73
CA VAL A 151 3.32 5.85 -1.97
C VAL A 151 3.52 4.97 -0.75
N LEU A 152 3.84 5.58 0.38
CA LEU A 152 4.19 4.89 1.63
C LEU A 152 2.93 4.57 2.43
N GLU A 153 2.57 3.29 2.57
CA GLU A 153 1.49 2.88 3.47
C GLU A 153 2.02 2.59 4.88
N VAL A 154 1.42 3.23 5.88
CA VAL A 154 1.73 3.00 7.30
C VAL A 154 0.74 1.98 7.87
N LYS A 155 1.26 0.80 8.24
CA LYS A 155 0.46 -0.34 8.72
C LYS A 155 0.39 -0.37 10.25
N HIS A 156 -0.80 -0.68 10.79
CA HIS A 156 -1.00 -1.01 12.20
C HIS A 156 -0.43 0.01 13.21
N ALA A 157 -0.50 1.33 12.90
CA ALA A 157 0.16 2.38 13.69
C ALA A 157 -0.30 2.38 15.16
N THR A 158 -1.60 2.23 15.42
CA THR A 158 -2.15 2.16 16.79
C THR A 158 -1.67 0.91 17.53
N TYR A 159 -1.57 -0.23 16.85
CA TYR A 159 -1.02 -1.45 17.43
C TYR A 159 0.45 -1.25 17.83
N PHE A 160 1.30 -0.76 16.92
CA PHE A 160 2.72 -0.52 17.22
C PHE A 160 2.91 0.52 18.33
N ALA A 161 2.13 1.60 18.33
CA ALA A 161 2.16 2.59 19.42
C ALA A 161 1.83 1.97 20.78
N SER A 162 0.90 1.00 20.84
CA SER A 162 0.56 0.28 22.06
C SER A 162 1.72 -0.57 22.63
N LEU A 163 2.70 -0.89 21.79
CA LEU A 163 3.92 -1.61 22.15
C LEU A 163 5.10 -0.67 22.44
N GLY A 164 4.91 0.66 22.36
CA GLY A 164 5.97 1.64 22.51
C GLY A 164 6.84 1.83 21.26
N LEU A 165 6.38 1.32 20.11
CA LEU A 165 7.01 1.46 18.80
C LEU A 165 6.18 2.45 17.95
N ASP A 166 6.20 3.74 18.31
CA ASP A 166 5.47 4.77 17.57
C ASP A 166 6.08 4.95 16.15
N LEU A 167 5.29 4.64 15.11
CA LEU A 167 5.76 4.68 13.72
C LEU A 167 5.99 6.10 13.20
N ALA A 168 5.22 7.11 13.66
CA ALA A 168 5.34 8.45 13.12
C ALA A 168 6.73 9.08 13.32
N PRO A 169 7.36 9.06 14.52
CA PRO A 169 8.73 9.54 14.68
C PRO A 169 9.77 8.70 13.92
N LEU A 170 9.58 7.37 13.83
CA LEU A 170 10.50 6.50 13.08
C LEU A 170 10.47 6.81 11.59
N ILE A 171 9.30 7.02 11.00
CA ILE A 171 9.12 7.39 9.59
C ILE A 171 9.71 8.79 9.34
N ASP A 172 9.43 9.77 10.20
CA ASP A 172 9.98 11.12 10.08
C ASP A 172 11.52 11.12 10.06
N GLN A 173 12.12 10.38 11.00
CA GLN A 173 13.57 10.23 11.05
C GLN A 173 14.11 9.59 9.77
N GLU A 174 13.55 8.46 9.34
CA GLU A 174 14.00 7.73 8.16
C GLU A 174 13.90 8.57 6.89
N LEU A 175 12.76 9.27 6.69
CA LEU A 175 12.56 10.14 5.52
C LEU A 175 13.54 11.32 5.50
N ARG A 176 13.84 11.92 6.66
CA ARG A 176 14.84 13.00 6.75
C ARG A 176 16.24 12.50 6.45
N GLU A 177 16.65 11.39 7.06
CA GLU A 177 17.97 10.79 6.85
C GLU A 177 18.16 10.32 5.40
N ALA A 178 17.10 9.85 4.77
CA ALA A 178 17.11 9.43 3.37
C ALA A 178 16.96 10.59 2.38
N GLY A 179 16.71 11.85 2.84
CA GLY A 179 16.53 13.02 1.98
C GLY A 179 15.22 12.96 1.17
N TRP A 180 14.10 12.57 1.82
CA TRP A 180 12.76 12.53 1.20
C TRP A 180 11.76 13.47 1.86
N ALA A 181 12.09 14.02 3.04
CA ALA A 181 11.14 14.77 3.86
C ALA A 181 10.87 16.19 3.35
N ALA A 182 11.76 16.79 2.57
CA ALA A 182 11.63 18.16 2.08
C ALA A 182 11.08 18.24 0.63
N GLY A 183 10.70 17.09 0.04
CA GLY A 183 10.08 17.03 -1.28
C GLY A 183 11.06 16.93 -2.43
N GLU A 184 12.16 16.24 -2.22
CA GLU A 184 13.18 15.97 -3.24
C GLU A 184 12.67 15.10 -4.36
N LEU A 185 11.76 14.16 -4.04
CA LEU A 185 11.04 13.32 -4.98
C LEU A 185 9.55 13.23 -4.57
N PRO A 186 8.64 12.87 -5.48
CA PRO A 186 7.22 12.76 -5.17
C PRO A 186 6.94 11.73 -4.07
N LEU A 187 6.30 12.17 -3.00
CA LEU A 187 5.94 11.32 -1.85
C LEU A 187 4.45 11.45 -1.55
N VAL A 188 3.80 10.31 -1.47
CA VAL A 188 2.47 10.15 -0.89
C VAL A 188 2.62 9.33 0.38
N ILE A 189 1.90 9.68 1.43
CA ILE A 189 1.80 8.87 2.65
C ILE A 189 0.34 8.49 2.83
N GLU A 190 0.07 7.19 2.98
CA GLU A 190 -1.26 6.69 3.18
C GLU A 190 -1.38 5.74 4.37
N SER A 191 -2.56 5.63 4.92
CA SER A 191 -2.89 4.71 6.01
C SER A 191 -4.41 4.54 6.14
N PHE A 192 -4.84 3.38 6.64
CA PHE A 192 -6.20 3.16 7.14
C PHE A 192 -6.46 3.84 8.50
N GLU A 193 -5.44 4.40 9.12
CA GLU A 193 -5.50 5.07 10.40
C GLU A 193 -5.22 6.58 10.24
N SER A 194 -6.25 7.40 10.39
CA SER A 194 -6.18 8.85 10.19
C SER A 194 -5.27 9.56 11.19
N THR A 195 -5.07 8.97 12.36
CA THR A 195 -4.27 9.55 13.45
C THR A 195 -2.79 9.66 13.06
N VAL A 196 -2.20 8.61 12.51
CA VAL A 196 -0.79 8.62 12.10
C VAL A 196 -0.53 9.57 10.94
N LEU A 197 -1.48 9.71 10.01
CA LEU A 197 -1.39 10.69 8.92
C LEU A 197 -1.33 12.13 9.46
N GLY A 198 -2.19 12.44 10.46
CA GLY A 198 -2.16 13.73 11.15
C GLY A 198 -0.81 13.98 11.85
N GLN A 199 -0.30 13.00 12.58
CA GLN A 199 1.00 13.07 13.26
C GLN A 199 2.16 13.32 12.30
N LEU A 200 2.17 12.67 11.13
CA LEU A 200 3.21 12.85 10.10
C LEU A 200 3.10 14.21 9.42
N ARG A 201 1.88 14.69 9.15
CA ARG A 201 1.66 16.04 8.61
C ARG A 201 2.17 17.12 9.58
N GLU A 202 1.88 16.99 10.88
CA GLU A 202 2.34 17.91 11.92
C GLU A 202 3.87 17.98 12.05
N ARG A 203 4.59 16.91 11.66
CA ARG A 203 6.06 16.88 11.60
C ARG A 203 6.64 17.66 10.41
N GLY A 204 5.78 18.15 9.50
CA GLY A 204 6.17 18.98 8.37
C GLY A 204 6.86 18.22 7.24
N ILE A 205 6.59 16.94 7.09
CA ILE A 205 7.03 16.15 5.93
C ILE A 205 6.28 16.64 4.70
N SER A 206 7.01 16.96 3.63
CA SER A 206 6.45 17.40 2.35
C SER A 206 5.94 16.21 1.54
N ALA A 207 4.66 15.87 1.75
CA ALA A 207 3.99 14.75 1.10
C ALA A 207 2.51 15.08 0.82
N SER A 208 1.88 14.33 -0.08
CA SER A 208 0.42 14.24 -0.15
C SER A 208 -0.07 13.16 0.84
N TYR A 209 -1.09 13.49 1.62
CA TYR A 209 -1.64 12.59 2.64
C TYR A 209 -2.97 12.02 2.19
N ILE A 210 -3.01 10.73 1.95
CA ILE A 210 -4.16 10.02 1.39
C ILE A 210 -4.75 9.08 2.46
N TYR A 211 -6.05 9.23 2.73
CA TYR A 211 -6.72 8.39 3.70
C TYR A 211 -7.29 7.14 3.03
N LEU A 212 -6.83 5.95 3.44
CA LEU A 212 -7.28 4.67 2.92
C LEU A 212 -8.66 4.30 3.46
N ILE A 213 -9.52 3.85 2.57
CA ILE A 213 -10.92 3.52 2.85
C ILE A 213 -11.24 2.09 2.43
N GLU A 214 -11.57 1.24 3.40
CA GLU A 214 -12.03 -0.12 3.15
C GLU A 214 -13.54 -0.14 2.78
N ALA A 215 -13.99 -1.17 2.08
CA ALA A 215 -15.38 -1.33 1.67
C ALA A 215 -16.36 -1.49 2.85
N SER A 216 -15.87 -1.89 4.02
CA SER A 216 -16.66 -2.09 5.24
C SER A 216 -15.81 -1.92 6.50
N GLY A 217 -16.45 -1.83 7.67
CA GLY A 217 -15.73 -1.72 8.94
C GLY A 217 -15.52 -0.28 9.38
N ARG A 218 -14.55 -0.10 10.29
CA ARG A 218 -14.15 1.18 10.90
C ARG A 218 -12.63 1.25 11.02
N PRO A 219 -12.02 2.45 10.91
CA PRO A 219 -10.61 2.66 11.19
C PRO A 219 -10.26 2.22 12.61
N TYR A 220 -9.16 1.49 12.78
CA TYR A 220 -8.84 0.90 14.07
C TYR A 220 -8.44 1.95 15.11
N ASP A 221 -7.72 2.99 14.74
CA ASP A 221 -7.37 4.12 15.59
C ASP A 221 -8.65 4.79 16.18
N LEU A 222 -9.63 5.06 15.32
CA LEU A 222 -10.89 5.66 15.76
C LEU A 222 -11.74 4.67 16.58
N LEU A 223 -11.71 3.38 16.24
CA LEU A 223 -12.38 2.35 17.02
C LEU A 223 -11.82 2.27 18.45
N VAL A 224 -10.50 2.38 18.61
CA VAL A 224 -9.84 2.41 19.94
C VAL A 224 -10.20 3.70 20.69
N ALA A 225 -10.18 4.85 20.03
CA ALA A 225 -10.44 6.15 20.65
C ALA A 225 -11.92 6.39 21.00
N GLU A 226 -12.83 6.00 20.12
CA GLU A 226 -14.26 6.39 20.19
C GLU A 226 -15.21 5.19 20.34
N GLY A 227 -14.70 3.98 20.20
CA GLY A 227 -15.49 2.74 20.23
C GLY A 227 -16.51 2.71 19.08
N LYS A 228 -17.74 2.29 19.39
CA LYS A 228 -18.82 2.18 18.39
C LYS A 228 -19.30 3.52 17.82
N ARG A 229 -18.83 4.66 18.35
CA ARG A 229 -19.16 6.00 17.84
C ARG A 229 -18.27 6.41 16.67
N ALA A 230 -17.12 5.76 16.48
CA ALA A 230 -16.27 5.98 15.32
C ALA A 230 -17.07 5.82 14.02
N LEU A 231 -16.82 6.68 13.04
CA LEU A 231 -17.45 6.56 11.73
C LEU A 231 -17.01 5.26 11.06
N THR A 232 -17.92 4.63 10.35
CA THR A 232 -17.59 3.56 9.41
C THR A 232 -16.93 4.14 8.17
N TYR A 233 -16.17 3.34 7.45
CA TYR A 233 -15.61 3.75 6.16
C TYR A 233 -16.69 4.21 5.17
N LYS A 234 -17.88 3.58 5.18
CA LYS A 234 -19.00 3.99 4.36
C LYS A 234 -19.54 5.38 4.75
N GLU A 235 -19.58 5.70 6.03
CA GLU A 235 -19.99 7.03 6.53
C GLU A 235 -18.90 8.08 6.19
N THR A 236 -17.63 7.69 6.18
CA THR A 236 -16.51 8.59 5.83
C THR A 236 -16.59 9.06 4.39
N VAL A 237 -16.98 8.21 3.44
CA VAL A 237 -17.14 8.62 2.02
C VAL A 237 -18.50 9.21 1.70
N ALA A 238 -19.42 9.28 2.64
CA ALA A 238 -20.65 10.05 2.46
C ALA A 238 -20.36 11.57 2.47
N PRO A 239 -21.22 12.43 1.89
CA PRO A 239 -20.95 13.86 1.76
C PRO A 239 -20.44 14.55 3.01
N LYS A 240 -21.08 14.30 4.19
CA LYS A 240 -20.63 14.86 5.48
C LYS A 240 -19.28 14.32 5.95
N GLY A 241 -18.99 13.06 5.67
CA GLY A 241 -17.70 12.46 5.99
C GLY A 241 -16.60 13.08 5.16
N LEU A 242 -16.81 13.24 3.85
CA LEU A 242 -15.89 13.92 2.95
C LEU A 242 -15.67 15.38 3.34
N ASP A 243 -16.72 16.11 3.75
CA ASP A 243 -16.58 17.50 4.25
C ASP A 243 -15.60 17.56 5.44
N ALA A 244 -15.60 16.57 6.31
CA ALA A 244 -14.71 16.50 7.47
C ALA A 244 -13.25 16.17 7.13
N LEU A 245 -12.95 15.69 5.92
CA LEU A 245 -11.61 15.38 5.45
C LEU A 245 -10.92 16.60 4.82
N VAL A 246 -11.68 17.58 4.33
CA VAL A 246 -11.16 18.78 3.67
C VAL A 246 -10.20 19.53 4.59
N GLY A 247 -9.01 19.86 4.09
CA GLY A 247 -7.94 20.52 4.84
C GLY A 247 -7.18 19.62 5.83
N ARG A 248 -7.65 18.40 6.04
CA ARG A 248 -6.94 17.38 6.85
C ARG A 248 -6.13 16.43 5.97
N PHE A 249 -6.68 16.05 4.83
CA PHE A 249 -6.07 15.13 3.87
C PHE A 249 -6.16 15.73 2.47
N ASP A 250 -5.27 15.28 1.59
CA ASP A 250 -5.23 15.73 0.19
C ASP A 250 -6.12 14.84 -0.70
N GLY A 251 -6.50 13.66 -0.18
CA GLY A 251 -7.39 12.74 -0.88
C GLY A 251 -7.75 11.51 -0.07
N ILE A 252 -8.44 10.61 -0.74
CA ILE A 252 -8.83 9.29 -0.25
C ILE A 252 -8.35 8.21 -1.24
N SER A 253 -8.10 6.99 -0.73
CA SER A 253 -7.80 5.83 -1.56
C SER A 253 -8.79 4.72 -1.20
N VAL A 254 -9.67 4.37 -2.14
CA VAL A 254 -10.81 3.50 -1.85
C VAL A 254 -10.66 2.13 -2.47
N SER A 255 -11.19 1.09 -1.79
CA SER A 255 -11.29 -0.24 -2.37
C SER A 255 -12.05 -0.18 -3.70
N LYS A 256 -11.52 -0.80 -4.77
CA LYS A 256 -12.17 -0.84 -6.09
C LYS A 256 -13.62 -1.38 -6.04
N LYS A 257 -13.94 -2.22 -5.05
CA LYS A 257 -15.29 -2.74 -4.84
C LYS A 257 -16.31 -1.62 -4.66
N MET A 258 -15.91 -0.52 -4.01
CA MET A 258 -16.80 0.63 -3.81
C MET A 258 -17.05 1.40 -5.11
N LEU A 259 -16.07 1.42 -6.01
CA LEU A 259 -16.20 2.07 -7.34
C LEU A 259 -16.97 1.20 -8.34
N LEU A 260 -16.98 -0.11 -8.16
CA LEU A 260 -17.76 -1.03 -8.98
C LEU A 260 -19.25 -1.06 -8.60
N ASP A 261 -19.62 -0.53 -7.44
CA ASP A 261 -21.02 -0.41 -7.03
C ASP A 261 -21.75 0.54 -7.98
N ARG A 262 -22.88 0.06 -8.54
CA ARG A 262 -23.69 0.86 -9.47
C ARG A 262 -24.28 2.09 -8.78
N GLY A 263 -24.06 3.25 -9.39
CA GLY A 263 -24.60 4.52 -8.89
C GLY A 263 -23.83 5.12 -7.73
N ASN A 264 -22.59 4.63 -7.43
CA ASN A 264 -21.72 5.35 -6.49
C ASN A 264 -21.36 6.74 -7.06
N THR A 265 -21.14 7.70 -6.18
CA THR A 265 -20.77 9.09 -6.51
C THR A 265 -19.47 9.51 -5.85
N ILE A 266 -18.72 8.55 -5.28
CA ILE A 266 -17.57 8.81 -4.40
C ILE A 266 -16.55 9.72 -5.08
N VAL A 267 -16.17 9.43 -6.33
CA VAL A 267 -15.16 10.23 -7.06
C VAL A 267 -15.67 11.65 -7.31
N ALA A 268 -16.89 11.79 -7.83
CA ALA A 268 -17.47 13.11 -8.09
C ALA A 268 -17.66 13.93 -6.81
N ASP A 269 -18.12 13.29 -5.72
CA ASP A 269 -18.32 13.95 -4.42
C ASP A 269 -16.99 14.38 -3.78
N ALA A 270 -15.93 13.58 -3.90
CA ALA A 270 -14.59 13.90 -3.43
C ALA A 270 -13.97 15.03 -4.24
N HIS A 271 -14.02 14.97 -5.58
CA HIS A 271 -13.52 16.01 -6.48
C HIS A 271 -14.23 17.35 -6.28
N ALA A 272 -15.55 17.35 -6.03
CA ALA A 272 -16.29 18.58 -5.71
C ALA A 272 -15.77 19.29 -4.44
N ARG A 273 -14.97 18.59 -3.63
CA ARG A 273 -14.34 19.08 -2.39
C ARG A 273 -12.83 19.31 -2.53
N GLY A 274 -12.27 19.10 -3.73
CA GLY A 274 -10.83 19.20 -3.98
C GLY A 274 -10.01 18.05 -3.42
N LEU A 275 -10.65 16.90 -3.11
CA LEU A 275 -9.96 15.69 -2.64
C LEU A 275 -9.64 14.79 -3.84
N GLN A 276 -8.39 14.33 -3.93
CA GLN A 276 -7.98 13.30 -4.89
C GLN A 276 -8.60 11.96 -4.54
N VAL A 277 -8.78 11.10 -5.55
CA VAL A 277 -9.30 9.74 -5.36
C VAL A 277 -8.37 8.72 -6.01
N PHE A 278 -7.74 7.90 -5.19
CA PHE A 278 -7.00 6.72 -5.62
C PHE A 278 -7.84 5.46 -5.41
N THR A 279 -7.48 4.35 -6.08
CA THR A 279 -8.17 3.07 -5.88
C THR A 279 -7.23 1.88 -5.93
N TRP A 280 -7.51 0.88 -5.13
CA TRP A 280 -6.76 -0.37 -4.96
C TRP A 280 -7.70 -1.60 -4.95
N THR A 281 -7.28 -2.75 -5.42
CA THR A 281 -6.13 -3.00 -6.28
C THR A 281 -6.64 -3.57 -7.58
N CYS A 282 -6.21 -3.01 -8.69
CA CYS A 282 -6.52 -3.51 -10.02
C CYS A 282 -5.61 -4.71 -10.34
N ARG A 283 -6.21 -5.88 -10.47
CA ARG A 283 -5.57 -7.17 -10.70
C ARG A 283 -6.29 -7.90 -11.82
N PRO A 284 -5.59 -8.51 -12.81
CA PRO A 284 -6.22 -9.14 -13.96
C PRO A 284 -6.71 -10.56 -13.67
N GLU A 285 -6.21 -11.22 -12.60
CA GLU A 285 -6.54 -12.62 -12.30
C GLU A 285 -7.99 -12.80 -11.85
N ASN A 286 -8.64 -13.88 -12.29
CA ASN A 286 -10.01 -14.23 -11.93
C ASN A 286 -10.28 -14.25 -10.43
N ALA A 287 -9.24 -14.56 -9.62
CA ALA A 287 -9.33 -14.58 -8.16
C ALA A 287 -9.76 -13.22 -7.57
N PHE A 288 -9.47 -12.11 -8.27
CA PHE A 288 -9.63 -10.74 -7.77
C PHE A 288 -10.68 -9.93 -8.53
N LEU A 289 -11.12 -10.40 -9.69
CA LEU A 289 -12.15 -9.70 -10.47
C LEU A 289 -13.54 -9.85 -9.83
N ALA A 290 -14.37 -8.85 -10.00
CA ALA A 290 -15.79 -8.96 -9.71
C ALA A 290 -16.43 -10.04 -10.58
N ALA A 291 -17.48 -10.69 -10.08
CA ALA A 291 -18.01 -11.94 -10.67
C ALA A 291 -18.35 -11.81 -12.14
N GLU A 292 -18.88 -10.67 -12.57
CA GLU A 292 -19.27 -10.39 -13.95
C GLU A 292 -18.11 -10.24 -14.94
N PHE A 293 -16.88 -10.03 -14.44
CA PHE A 293 -15.67 -9.86 -15.27
C PHE A 293 -14.75 -11.09 -15.25
N ARG A 294 -15.15 -12.15 -14.55
CA ARG A 294 -14.36 -13.39 -14.51
C ARG A 294 -14.48 -14.15 -15.82
N GLY A 295 -13.34 -14.59 -16.34
CA GLY A 295 -13.27 -15.53 -17.46
C GLY A 295 -13.55 -16.98 -17.04
N ALA A 296 -13.57 -17.87 -18.03
CA ALA A 296 -13.83 -19.30 -17.83
C ALA A 296 -12.63 -20.07 -17.21
N GLY A 297 -11.47 -19.45 -17.08
CA GLY A 297 -10.24 -20.07 -16.57
C GLY A 297 -10.18 -20.22 -15.07
N GLY A 298 -9.07 -20.79 -14.58
CA GLY A 298 -8.78 -20.94 -13.15
C GLY A 298 -8.56 -19.62 -12.43
N ARG A 299 -8.33 -19.69 -11.12
CA ARG A 299 -8.17 -18.50 -10.26
C ARG A 299 -7.00 -17.59 -10.68
N GLY A 300 -5.89 -18.15 -11.16
CA GLY A 300 -4.70 -17.44 -11.62
C GLY A 300 -4.77 -16.98 -13.08
N GLU A 301 -5.77 -17.47 -13.86
CA GLU A 301 -5.97 -17.00 -15.24
C GLU A 301 -6.57 -15.58 -15.26
N PHE A 302 -6.24 -14.83 -16.30
CA PHE A 302 -6.79 -13.50 -16.48
C PHE A 302 -8.23 -13.57 -17.00
N GLY A 303 -9.10 -12.77 -16.40
CA GLY A 303 -10.46 -12.56 -16.89
C GLY A 303 -10.56 -11.31 -17.74
N ASP A 304 -11.77 -10.77 -17.85
CA ASP A 304 -12.04 -9.52 -18.58
C ASP A 304 -11.70 -8.30 -17.71
N TYR A 305 -10.42 -8.20 -17.34
CA TYR A 305 -9.91 -7.13 -16.48
C TYR A 305 -10.03 -5.76 -17.18
N GLU A 306 -9.91 -5.68 -18.49
CA GLU A 306 -10.06 -4.43 -19.24
C GLU A 306 -11.46 -3.86 -19.10
N ALA A 307 -12.49 -4.70 -19.12
CA ALA A 307 -13.86 -4.26 -18.88
C ALA A 307 -14.05 -3.75 -17.45
N GLU A 308 -13.50 -4.46 -16.43
CA GLU A 308 -13.54 -4.01 -15.03
C GLU A 308 -12.82 -2.67 -14.87
N TRP A 309 -11.60 -2.57 -15.37
CA TRP A 309 -10.78 -1.35 -15.25
C TRP A 309 -11.40 -0.17 -16.02
N SER A 310 -12.12 -0.45 -17.13
CA SER A 310 -12.87 0.58 -17.86
C SER A 310 -14.00 1.19 -17.02
N VAL A 311 -14.67 0.39 -16.17
CA VAL A 311 -15.68 0.92 -15.23
C VAL A 311 -15.04 1.88 -14.23
N ILE A 312 -13.87 1.54 -13.72
CA ILE A 312 -13.11 2.34 -12.76
C ILE A 312 -12.57 3.62 -13.42
N ALA A 313 -11.89 3.49 -14.56
CA ALA A 313 -11.26 4.61 -15.26
C ALA A 313 -12.28 5.71 -15.67
N ARG A 314 -13.49 5.32 -16.12
CA ARG A 314 -14.55 6.26 -16.49
C ARG A 314 -15.04 7.14 -15.35
N GLN A 315 -14.72 6.83 -14.10
CA GLN A 315 -15.07 7.68 -12.97
C GLN A 315 -14.11 8.86 -12.78
N GLY A 316 -12.93 8.83 -13.45
CA GLY A 316 -11.96 9.92 -13.41
C GLY A 316 -11.08 9.89 -12.15
N ILE A 317 -10.68 8.69 -11.69
CA ILE A 317 -9.75 8.52 -10.57
C ILE A 317 -8.40 9.20 -10.83
N ASP A 318 -7.69 9.63 -9.77
CA ASP A 318 -6.39 10.30 -9.85
C ASP A 318 -5.20 9.34 -9.73
N GLY A 319 -5.40 8.16 -9.14
CA GLY A 319 -4.38 7.13 -9.01
C GLY A 319 -4.96 5.72 -8.92
N VAL A 320 -4.20 4.74 -9.40
CA VAL A 320 -4.59 3.33 -9.40
C VAL A 320 -3.41 2.44 -9.01
N PHE A 321 -3.65 1.54 -8.06
CA PHE A 321 -2.70 0.53 -7.64
C PHE A 321 -2.88 -0.72 -8.48
N VAL A 322 -1.78 -1.24 -9.03
CA VAL A 322 -1.77 -2.41 -9.92
C VAL A 322 -0.72 -3.43 -9.49
N ASP A 323 -1.07 -4.73 -9.58
CA ASP A 323 -0.13 -5.81 -9.33
C ASP A 323 0.65 -6.23 -10.61
N HIS A 324 0.16 -5.82 -11.78
CA HIS A 324 0.80 -6.03 -13.09
C HIS A 324 1.06 -4.66 -13.73
N PRO A 325 2.20 -4.02 -13.42
CA PRO A 325 2.51 -2.67 -13.86
C PRO A 325 2.46 -2.44 -15.37
N ASP A 326 2.95 -3.38 -16.15
CA ASP A 326 2.91 -3.33 -17.64
C ASP A 326 1.48 -3.23 -18.18
N LEU A 327 0.56 -4.06 -17.65
CA LEU A 327 -0.85 -4.01 -18.02
C LEU A 327 -1.49 -2.71 -17.55
N GLY A 328 -1.18 -2.26 -16.32
CA GLY A 328 -1.67 -1.00 -15.79
C GLY A 328 -1.22 0.19 -16.63
N VAL A 329 0.06 0.26 -16.96
CA VAL A 329 0.62 1.33 -17.79
C VAL A 329 0.01 1.30 -19.19
N ALA A 330 -0.09 0.13 -19.82
CA ALA A 330 -0.71 0.00 -21.15
C ALA A 330 -2.17 0.42 -21.16
N PHE A 331 -2.94 0.04 -20.13
CA PHE A 331 -4.38 0.33 -20.08
C PHE A 331 -4.68 1.79 -19.71
N PHE A 332 -4.07 2.33 -18.65
CA PHE A 332 -4.44 3.66 -18.14
C PHE A 332 -3.72 4.82 -18.84
N ARG A 333 -2.70 4.55 -19.68
CA ARG A 333 -1.99 5.59 -20.45
C ARG A 333 -2.12 5.45 -21.98
N GLY A 334 -2.62 4.29 -22.47
CA GLY A 334 -2.89 4.06 -23.90
C GLY A 334 -4.18 4.70 -24.28
#